data_a26775d66f0e2414d94b44586e754cbc
#
_entry.id   a26775d66f0e2414d94b44586e754cbc
#
_cell.length_a   1.000
_cell.length_b   1.000
_cell.length_c   1.000
_cell.angle_alpha   90.00
_cell.angle_beta   90.00
_cell.angle_gamma   90.00
#
_symmetry.space_group_name_H-M   'P 1'
#
loop_
_entity.id
_entity.type
_entity.pdbx_description
1 polymer ?
#
loop_
_entity_poly.entity_id
_entity_poly.type
_entity_poly.pdbx_seq_one_letter_code
_entity_poly.pdbx_strand_id
1 'polypeptide(L)'
;MFAERLLAVLSGRRPVHWMLGHTIGEAYEQLVQLAPRTPLRTRGALPVVRNCGGFHPRPGVVEAFASIAAGEQVRAMAFRLEQGADLRWRCAAVELGGDPVGATRARA
;
A
#
# COMPACT_ATOMS: atom_id res chain seq x y z
N MET A 1 2.00 -10.43 5.46
CA MET A 1 2.60 -9.11 5.61
C MET A 1 1.75 -8.08 4.89
N PHE A 2 1.60 -6.89 5.47
CA PHE A 2 0.67 -5.90 4.91
C PHE A 2 1.09 -5.40 3.54
N ALA A 3 2.37 -5.16 3.33
CA ALA A 3 2.82 -4.69 2.01
C ALA A 3 2.43 -5.67 0.90
N GLU A 4 2.56 -6.97 1.17
CA GLU A 4 2.19 -7.99 0.19
C GLU A 4 0.69 -8.02 -0.04
N ARG A 5 -0.10 -7.83 1.02
CA ARG A 5 -1.55 -7.80 0.90
C ARG A 5 -2.02 -6.61 0.09
N LEU A 6 -1.46 -5.44 0.38
CA LEU A 6 -1.80 -4.23 -0.36
C LEU A 6 -1.38 -4.37 -1.82
N LEU A 7 -0.21 -4.95 -2.07
CA LEU A 7 0.23 -5.19 -3.43
C LEU A 7 -0.72 -6.11 -4.19
N ALA A 8 -1.20 -7.17 -3.53
CA ALA A 8 -2.12 -8.10 -4.19
C ALA A 8 -3.40 -7.40 -4.64
N VAL A 9 -3.93 -6.49 -3.81
CA VAL A 9 -5.14 -5.75 -4.17
C VAL A 9 -4.86 -4.71 -5.24
N LEU A 10 -3.77 -3.96 -5.11
CA LEU A 10 -3.48 -2.86 -6.03
C LEU A 10 -2.97 -3.33 -7.38
N SER A 11 -2.53 -4.57 -7.48
CA SER A 11 -2.18 -5.19 -8.77
C SER A 11 -3.33 -5.94 -9.40
N GLY A 12 -4.48 -5.99 -8.73
CA GLY A 12 -5.66 -6.66 -9.28
C GLY A 12 -5.72 -8.15 -9.05
N ARG A 13 -4.79 -8.71 -8.26
CA ARG A 13 -4.75 -10.15 -8.01
C ARG A 13 -5.76 -10.60 -6.96
N ARG A 14 -6.18 -9.68 -6.09
CA ARG A 14 -7.21 -9.95 -5.08
C ARG A 14 -8.24 -8.83 -5.10
N PRO A 15 -9.48 -9.12 -4.84
CA PRO A 15 -10.50 -8.08 -4.78
C PRO A 15 -10.31 -7.21 -3.55
N VAL A 16 -10.77 -5.97 -3.64
CA VAL A 16 -10.56 -5.01 -2.55
C VAL A 16 -11.22 -5.45 -1.25
N HIS A 17 -12.36 -6.13 -1.32
CA HIS A 17 -13.05 -6.54 -0.10
C HIS A 17 -12.24 -7.57 0.71
N TRP A 18 -11.21 -8.16 0.11
CA TRP A 18 -10.30 -9.05 0.83
C TRP A 18 -9.60 -8.33 1.98
N MET A 19 -9.50 -7.00 1.89
CA MET A 19 -8.85 -6.19 2.93
C MET A 19 -9.84 -5.66 3.97
N LEU A 20 -11.12 -6.00 3.89
CA LEU A 20 -12.12 -5.40 4.75
C LEU A 20 -11.81 -5.61 6.23
N GLY A 21 -11.41 -6.80 6.62
CA GLY A 21 -11.07 -7.11 8.01
C GLY A 21 -9.68 -6.67 8.42
N HIS A 22 -8.89 -6.10 7.49
CA HIS A 22 -7.50 -5.72 7.72
C HIS A 22 -7.30 -4.21 7.63
N THR A 23 -8.38 -3.45 7.59
CA THR A 23 -8.33 -1.99 7.45
C THR A 23 -9.23 -1.33 8.48
N ILE A 24 -8.90 -0.09 8.83
CA ILE A 24 -9.71 0.78 9.67
C ILE A 24 -9.63 2.19 9.11
N GLY A 25 -10.57 3.04 9.54
CA GLY A 25 -10.56 4.43 9.12
C GLY A 25 -10.69 4.58 7.63
N GLU A 26 -9.85 5.42 7.05
CA GLU A 26 -9.94 5.78 5.64
C GLU A 26 -9.29 4.77 4.70
N ALA A 27 -8.58 3.79 5.24
CA ALA A 27 -7.76 2.92 4.40
C ALA A 27 -8.60 2.12 3.41
N TYR A 28 -9.73 1.59 3.85
CA TYR A 28 -10.57 0.81 2.94
C TYR A 28 -11.11 1.67 1.82
N GLU A 29 -11.55 2.88 2.13
CA GLU A 29 -12.02 3.83 1.12
C GLU A 29 -10.93 4.17 0.12
N GLN A 30 -9.71 4.38 0.61
CA GLN A 30 -8.59 4.66 -0.27
C GLN A 30 -8.34 3.50 -1.22
N LEU A 31 -8.41 2.27 -0.72
CA LEU A 31 -8.25 1.10 -1.57
C LEU A 31 -9.39 0.95 -2.56
N VAL A 32 -10.61 1.26 -2.14
CA VAL A 32 -11.76 1.21 -3.04
C VAL A 32 -11.57 2.16 -4.22
N GLN A 33 -10.96 3.30 -3.98
CA GLN A 33 -10.70 4.26 -5.06
C GLN A 33 -9.51 3.88 -5.93
N LEU A 34 -8.49 3.26 -5.34
CA LEU A 34 -7.28 2.91 -6.08
C LEU A 34 -7.40 1.59 -6.85
N ALA A 35 -8.06 0.61 -6.26
CA ALA A 35 -8.07 -0.75 -6.81
C ALA A 35 -8.62 -0.84 -8.24
N PRO A 36 -9.67 -0.12 -8.62
CA PRO A 36 -10.19 -0.23 -9.99
C PRO A 36 -9.18 0.16 -11.06
N ARG A 37 -8.23 1.01 -10.71
CA ARG A 37 -7.18 1.44 -11.66
C ARG A 37 -6.06 0.42 -11.76
N THR A 38 -6.04 -0.58 -10.88
CA THR A 38 -4.97 -1.57 -10.77
C THR A 38 -3.60 -0.92 -10.95
N PRO A 39 -3.25 0.07 -10.09
CA PRO A 39 -2.08 0.91 -10.34
C PRO A 39 -0.75 0.17 -10.30
N LEU A 40 -0.72 -1.01 -9.67
CA LEU A 40 0.51 -1.81 -9.59
C LEU A 40 0.48 -3.02 -10.50
N ARG A 41 -0.47 -3.06 -11.42
CA ARG A 41 -0.54 -4.14 -12.39
C ARG A 41 0.55 -3.99 -13.42
N THR A 42 1.17 -5.10 -13.80
CA THR A 42 2.23 -5.10 -14.79
C THR A 42 1.92 -6.10 -15.88
N ARG A 43 2.56 -5.94 -17.02
CA ARG A 43 2.61 -6.96 -18.04
C ARG A 43 3.84 -7.83 -17.77
N GLY A 44 3.73 -9.13 -18.02
CA GLY A 44 4.85 -10.02 -17.82
C GLY A 44 5.07 -10.34 -16.37
N ALA A 45 6.26 -10.03 -15.86
CA ALA A 45 6.63 -10.40 -14.50
C ALA A 45 5.69 -9.73 -13.49
N LEU A 46 5.34 -10.46 -12.41
CA LEU A 46 4.50 -9.92 -11.37
C LEU A 46 5.25 -8.85 -10.58
N PRO A 47 4.54 -7.84 -10.07
CA PRO A 47 5.19 -6.85 -9.21
C PRO A 47 5.63 -7.49 -7.90
N VAL A 48 6.72 -6.99 -7.34
CA VAL A 48 7.27 -7.53 -6.10
C VAL A 48 7.64 -6.40 -5.15
N VAL A 49 7.54 -6.69 -3.86
CA VAL A 49 8.04 -5.79 -2.82
C VAL A 49 9.54 -5.96 -2.75
N ARG A 50 10.29 -4.89 -3.01
CA ARG A 50 11.75 -4.94 -2.99
C ARG A 50 12.31 -4.54 -1.64
N ASN A 51 11.80 -3.46 -1.07
CA ASN A 51 12.25 -2.95 0.21
C ASN A 51 11.03 -2.58 1.03
N CYS A 52 11.15 -2.76 2.33
CA CYS A 52 10.08 -2.44 3.24
C CYS A 52 10.71 -1.97 4.54
N GLY A 53 10.18 -0.90 5.11
CA GLY A 53 10.68 -0.36 6.36
C GLY A 53 9.63 0.46 7.04
N GLY A 54 9.97 1.00 8.20
CA GLY A 54 9.03 1.82 8.93
C GLY A 54 9.57 2.23 10.28
N PHE A 55 8.76 2.98 11.01
CA PHE A 55 9.11 3.42 12.34
C PHE A 55 7.85 3.57 13.19
N HIS A 56 8.04 3.65 14.50
CA HIS A 56 6.95 3.77 15.45
C HIS A 56 6.89 5.20 15.97
N PRO A 57 6.00 6.05 15.44
CA PRO A 57 5.87 7.41 15.97
C PRO A 57 5.31 7.43 17.40
N ARG A 58 4.55 6.40 17.75
CA ARG A 58 4.04 6.21 19.11
C ARG A 58 3.61 4.76 19.27
N PRO A 59 3.38 4.29 20.51
CA PRO A 59 2.92 2.91 20.72
C PRO A 59 1.65 2.61 19.93
N GLY A 60 1.62 1.43 19.33
CA GLY A 60 0.45 0.99 18.59
C GLY A 60 0.30 1.58 17.21
N VAL A 61 1.30 2.33 16.72
CA VAL A 61 1.25 2.91 15.38
C VAL A 61 2.57 2.66 14.69
N VAL A 62 2.50 2.24 13.44
CA VAL A 62 3.67 2.08 12.57
C VAL A 62 3.42 2.87 11.29
N GLU A 63 4.35 3.78 10.98
CA GLU A 63 4.40 4.41 9.68
C GLU A 63 5.36 3.60 8.83
N ALA A 64 4.86 3.04 7.74
CA ALA A 64 5.62 2.08 6.95
C ALA A 64 5.71 2.53 5.50
N PHE A 65 6.73 2.03 4.83
CA PHE A 65 6.88 2.29 3.40
C PHE A 65 7.40 1.03 2.73
N ALA A 66 7.14 0.96 1.42
CA ALA A 66 7.63 -0.13 0.61
C ALA A 66 7.98 0.38 -0.77
N SER A 67 8.99 -0.22 -1.38
CA SER A 67 9.30 -0.02 -2.78
C SER A 67 8.80 -1.21 -3.55
N ILE A 68 8.03 -0.96 -4.60
CA ILE A 68 7.42 -1.99 -5.41
C ILE A 68 8.06 -1.95 -6.79
N ALA A 69 8.68 -3.05 -7.18
CA ALA A 69 9.17 -3.19 -8.55
C ALA A 69 8.00 -3.64 -9.42
N ALA A 70 7.59 -2.79 -10.33
CA ALA A 70 6.42 -3.02 -11.19
C ALA A 70 6.85 -2.81 -12.63
N GLY A 71 7.24 -3.91 -13.29
CA GLY A 71 7.83 -3.82 -14.61
C GLY A 71 9.18 -3.12 -14.54
N GLU A 72 9.35 -2.08 -15.35
CA GLU A 72 10.59 -1.31 -15.35
C GLU A 72 10.56 -0.14 -14.37
N GLN A 73 9.46 -0.02 -13.64
CA GLN A 73 9.28 1.09 -12.72
C GLN A 73 9.42 0.62 -11.29
N VAL A 74 9.80 1.56 -10.42
CA VAL A 74 9.77 1.36 -8.98
C VAL A 74 8.75 2.35 -8.43
N ARG A 75 7.75 1.84 -7.71
CA ARG A 75 6.70 2.65 -7.13
C ARG A 75 6.85 2.67 -5.62
N ALA A 76 6.62 3.83 -5.04
CA ALA A 76 6.65 3.97 -3.58
C ALA A 76 5.23 3.79 -3.03
N MET A 77 5.14 3.08 -1.91
CA MET A 77 3.88 2.90 -1.22
C MET A 77 4.11 3.21 0.25
N ALA A 78 3.29 4.10 0.80
CA ALA A 78 3.33 4.42 2.22
C ALA A 78 2.03 3.95 2.84
N PHE A 79 2.11 3.41 4.05
CA PHE A 79 0.90 2.98 4.74
C PHE A 79 1.12 3.06 6.23
N ARG A 80 0.03 3.30 6.95
CA ARG A 80 0.07 3.35 8.40
C ARG A 80 -0.68 2.17 8.97
N LEU A 81 -0.07 1.51 9.94
CA LEU A 81 -0.70 0.43 10.67
C LEU A 81 -1.02 0.89 12.08
N GLU A 82 -2.17 0.49 12.58
CA GLU A 82 -2.59 0.77 13.93
C GLU A 82 -3.03 -0.51 14.60
N GLN A 83 -2.64 -0.65 15.86
CA GLN A 83 -3.03 -1.80 16.66
C GLN A 83 -4.28 -1.46 17.44
N GLY A 84 -5.31 -2.27 17.28
CA GLY A 84 -6.56 -2.07 17.98
C GLY A 84 -6.51 -2.59 19.40
N ALA A 85 -7.61 -2.38 20.13
CA ALA A 85 -7.72 -2.88 21.49
C ALA A 85 -7.65 -4.40 21.54
N ASP A 86 -7.97 -5.06 20.45
CA ASP A 86 -7.86 -6.52 20.32
C ASP A 86 -6.43 -6.97 20.01
N LEU A 87 -5.48 -6.05 20.02
CA LEU A 87 -4.06 -6.28 19.73
C LEU A 87 -3.79 -6.69 18.30
N ARG A 88 -4.77 -6.57 17.42
CA ARG A 88 -4.56 -6.87 16.00
C ARG A 88 -4.18 -5.61 15.26
N TRP A 89 -3.26 -5.76 14.33
CA TRP A 89 -2.81 -4.65 13.48
C TRP A 89 -3.70 -4.56 12.25
N ARG A 90 -4.06 -3.32 11.90
CA ARG A 90 -4.84 -3.06 10.70
C ARG A 90 -4.27 -1.85 9.99
N CYS A 91 -4.45 -1.81 8.67
CA CYS A 91 -4.03 -0.67 7.88
C CYS A 91 -5.01 0.48 8.08
N ALA A 92 -4.50 1.65 8.47
CA ALA A 92 -5.31 2.81 8.75
C ALA A 92 -5.22 3.87 7.65
N ALA A 93 -4.22 3.78 6.78
CA ALA A 93 -4.06 4.69 5.64
C ALA A 93 -3.12 4.05 4.65
N VAL A 94 -3.33 4.33 3.37
CA VAL A 94 -2.44 3.88 2.32
C VAL A 94 -2.33 4.98 1.29
N GLU A 95 -1.12 5.19 0.81
CA GLU A 95 -0.86 6.20 -0.21
C GLU A 95 0.14 5.62 -1.19
N LEU A 96 -0.15 5.79 -2.46
CA LEU A 96 0.70 5.28 -3.51
C LEU A 96 1.34 6.47 -4.21
N GLY A 97 2.64 6.56 -4.08
CA GLY A 97 3.41 7.55 -4.79
C GLY A 97 4.02 6.95 -6.05
N GLY A 98 4.85 7.73 -6.68
CA GLY A 98 5.67 7.20 -7.75
C GLY A 98 5.01 7.12 -9.11
N ASP A 99 3.83 7.72 -9.29
CA ASP A 99 3.38 8.00 -10.64
C ASP A 99 4.48 8.89 -11.25
N PRO A 100 5.10 8.49 -12.37
CA PRO A 100 6.25 9.23 -12.87
C PRO A 100 5.97 10.72 -13.06
N VAL A 101 4.80 11.07 -13.58
CA VAL A 101 4.45 12.47 -13.77
C VAL A 101 4.20 13.14 -12.43
N GLY A 102 3.44 12.49 -11.56
CA GLY A 102 3.16 13.04 -10.24
C GLY A 102 4.40 13.18 -9.39
N ALA A 103 5.27 12.18 -9.40
CA ALA A 103 6.51 12.22 -8.64
C ALA A 103 7.41 13.36 -9.11
N THR A 104 7.48 13.58 -10.42
CA THR A 104 8.28 14.66 -10.97
C THR A 104 7.76 16.01 -10.50
N ARG A 105 6.46 16.20 -10.53
CA ARG A 105 5.87 17.46 -10.09
C ARG A 105 6.08 17.69 -8.60
N ALA A 106 6.02 16.64 -7.83
CA ALA A 106 6.19 16.76 -6.38
C ALA A 106 7.57 17.26 -6.01
N ARG A 107 8.53 17.04 -6.85
CA ARG A 107 9.90 17.47 -6.57
C ARG A 107 10.25 18.82 -7.14
N ALA A 108 9.47 19.28 -8.04
CA ALA A 108 9.77 20.54 -8.73
C ALA A 108 9.60 21.77 -7.84
#